data_c3c3f7afa6c296c5227237a6979b69a6
#
_entry.id   c3c3f7afa6c296c5227237a6979b69a6
#
_cell.length_a   1.000
_cell.length_b   1.000
_cell.length_c   1.000
_cell.angle_alpha   90.00
_cell.angle_beta   90.00
_cell.angle_gamma   90.00
#
_symmetry.space_group_name_H-M   'P 1'
#
loop_
_entity.id
_entity.type
_entity.pdbx_description
1 polymer ?
#
loop_
_entity_poly.entity_id
_entity_poly.type
_entity_poly.pdbx_seq_one_letter_code
_entity_poly.pdbx_strand_id
1 'polypeptide(L)'
;MYAPEFEYEQRGTRYPMSVTPVPTADLYDEYGESLAICTTGFRQFGGRRLFAGPVRTVRCHEDNALLRTLLHTPGGGAVLVVDGGGSPRTALVGDLIAGAAEANGWAGLIINGSVRDSVALGGLDLGIKALGTVPRKSGKTGDGAVDEPVTIGGVTFRAGDTVHADDDGVVVLPR
;
A
#
# COMPACT_ATOMS: atom_id res chain seq x y z
N MET A 1 -6.88 -13.78 24.85
CA MET A 1 -6.30 -14.16 23.55
C MET A 1 -7.44 -14.09 22.53
N TYR A 2 -7.54 -12.99 21.78
CA TYR A 2 -8.56 -12.83 20.75
C TYR A 2 -7.98 -13.41 19.45
N ALA A 3 -8.53 -14.50 18.96
CA ALA A 3 -8.29 -14.95 17.59
C ALA A 3 -9.06 -13.99 16.66
N PRO A 4 -8.49 -13.49 15.57
CA PRO A 4 -9.26 -12.73 14.61
C PRO A 4 -10.34 -13.61 14.01
N GLU A 5 -11.60 -13.15 14.05
CA GLU A 5 -12.78 -13.95 13.65
C GLU A 5 -12.88 -14.24 12.15
N PHE A 6 -11.99 -13.68 11.34
CA PHE A 6 -11.98 -13.86 9.87
C PHE A 6 -10.56 -13.92 9.34
N GLU A 7 -10.24 -15.02 8.70
CA GLU A 7 -9.02 -15.23 7.92
C GLU A 7 -9.41 -15.44 6.45
N TYR A 8 -8.66 -14.85 5.54
CA TYR A 8 -8.76 -15.23 4.14
C TYR A 8 -7.49 -15.97 3.71
N GLU A 9 -7.65 -17.02 2.92
CA GLU A 9 -6.55 -17.84 2.45
C GLU A 9 -6.27 -17.54 0.97
N GLN A 10 -5.02 -17.28 0.64
CA GLN A 10 -4.56 -17.18 -0.73
C GLN A 10 -3.28 -18.00 -0.92
N ARG A 11 -3.33 -18.96 -1.83
CA ARG A 11 -2.21 -19.89 -2.11
C ARG A 11 -1.67 -20.61 -0.87
N GLY A 12 -2.56 -21.00 0.06
CA GLY A 12 -2.18 -21.69 1.30
C GLY A 12 -1.65 -20.79 2.41
N THR A 13 -1.65 -19.47 2.23
CA THR A 13 -1.28 -18.52 3.27
C THR A 13 -2.53 -17.85 3.82
N ARG A 14 -2.68 -17.90 5.15
CA ARG A 14 -3.77 -17.22 5.87
C ARG A 14 -3.33 -15.84 6.28
N TYR A 15 -4.17 -14.85 5.98
CA TYR A 15 -3.95 -13.45 6.36
C TYR A 15 -5.07 -13.00 7.31
N PRO A 16 -4.76 -12.26 8.38
CA PRO A 16 -5.81 -11.64 9.19
C PRO A 16 -6.60 -10.65 8.32
N MET A 17 -7.92 -10.69 8.42
CA MET A 17 -8.83 -9.89 7.58
C MET A 17 -8.82 -8.39 7.90
N SER A 18 -8.30 -7.99 9.06
CA SER A 18 -8.16 -6.58 9.41
C SER A 18 -7.08 -6.39 10.48
N VAL A 19 -6.35 -5.29 10.35
CA VAL A 19 -5.39 -4.82 11.35
C VAL A 19 -5.92 -3.50 11.89
N THR A 20 -6.02 -3.38 13.22
CA THR A 20 -6.36 -2.10 13.85
C THR A 20 -5.19 -1.14 13.66
N PRO A 21 -5.37 0.01 12.99
CA PRO A 21 -4.31 0.98 12.82
C PRO A 21 -3.85 1.57 14.15
N VAL A 22 -2.52 1.70 14.31
CA VAL A 22 -1.87 2.32 15.46
C VAL A 22 -0.96 3.42 14.94
N PRO A 23 -0.91 4.61 15.57
CA PRO A 23 0.01 5.68 15.19
C PRO A 23 1.46 5.18 15.12
N THR A 24 2.18 5.59 14.07
CA THR A 24 3.55 5.09 13.85
C THR A 24 4.52 5.50 14.96
N ALA A 25 4.33 6.68 15.57
CA ALA A 25 5.14 7.13 16.70
C ALA A 25 4.94 6.23 17.93
N ASP A 26 3.71 5.81 18.22
CA ASP A 26 3.40 4.91 19.35
C ASP A 26 4.04 3.53 19.12
N LEU A 27 4.05 3.06 17.87
CA LEU A 27 4.74 1.81 17.52
C LEU A 27 6.26 1.91 17.70
N TYR A 28 6.85 3.05 17.37
CA TYR A 28 8.27 3.25 17.65
C TYR A 28 8.57 3.27 19.15
N ASP A 29 7.72 3.89 19.95
CA ASP A 29 7.87 3.90 21.41
C ASP A 29 7.77 2.48 22.00
N GLU A 30 6.98 1.61 21.40
CA GLU A 30 6.83 0.21 21.82
C GLU A 30 7.98 -0.69 21.33
N TYR A 31 8.34 -0.62 20.04
CA TYR A 31 9.27 -1.55 19.39
C TYR A 31 10.70 -1.03 19.25
N GLY A 32 10.90 0.30 19.35
CA GLY A 32 12.21 0.93 19.20
C GLY A 32 12.89 0.57 17.87
N GLU A 33 14.19 0.27 17.95
CA GLU A 33 15.03 -0.03 16.78
C GLU A 33 14.67 -1.36 16.06
N SER A 34 13.80 -2.18 16.64
CA SER A 34 13.31 -3.38 15.97
C SER A 34 12.20 -3.07 14.94
N LEU A 35 11.62 -1.87 15.01
CA LEU A 35 10.63 -1.43 14.03
C LEU A 35 11.33 -1.05 12.71
N ALA A 36 10.87 -1.61 11.60
CA ALA A 36 11.38 -1.22 10.29
C ALA A 36 10.70 0.08 9.81
N ILE A 37 11.48 1.15 9.69
CA ILE A 37 10.98 2.48 9.32
C ILE A 37 11.37 2.78 7.88
N CYS A 38 10.39 3.00 7.01
CA CYS A 38 10.61 3.43 5.63
C CYS A 38 10.98 4.92 5.61
N THR A 39 12.16 5.24 5.08
CA THR A 39 12.67 6.63 5.06
C THR A 39 12.27 7.41 3.81
N THR A 40 11.52 6.81 2.90
CA THR A 40 11.01 7.52 1.72
C THR A 40 10.02 8.59 2.14
N GLY A 41 10.21 9.81 1.60
CA GLY A 41 9.31 10.95 1.86
C GLY A 41 8.02 10.87 1.05
N PHE A 42 7.08 10.04 1.48
CA PHE A 42 5.76 9.96 0.86
C PHE A 42 4.90 11.17 1.20
N ARG A 43 4.02 11.53 0.26
CA ARG A 43 2.92 12.49 0.46
C ARG A 43 1.62 11.74 0.63
N GLN A 44 0.72 12.30 1.46
CA GLN A 44 -0.62 11.75 1.68
C GLN A 44 -1.58 12.28 0.60
N PHE A 45 -2.29 11.36 -0.07
CA PHE A 45 -3.29 11.68 -1.10
C PHE A 45 -4.68 11.16 -0.76
N GLY A 46 -4.81 10.01 -0.12
CA GLY A 46 -6.09 9.42 0.26
C GLY A 46 -6.74 10.11 1.47
N GLY A 47 -8.05 10.00 1.60
CA GLY A 47 -8.80 10.55 2.72
C GLY A 47 -8.54 9.84 4.05
N ARG A 48 -8.15 8.56 4.01
CA ARG A 48 -7.78 7.81 5.21
C ARG A 48 -6.31 8.04 5.54
N ARG A 49 -6.03 8.85 6.55
CA ARG A 49 -4.66 9.27 6.90
C ARG A 49 -3.93 8.28 7.79
N LEU A 50 -4.65 7.55 8.63
CA LEU A 50 -4.13 6.47 9.46
C LEU A 50 -4.70 5.14 8.95
N PHE A 51 -3.83 4.25 8.50
CA PHE A 51 -4.25 2.94 7.99
C PHE A 51 -3.21 1.86 8.25
N ALA A 52 -3.64 0.63 8.26
CA ALA A 52 -2.80 -0.54 8.47
C ALA A 52 -3.40 -1.76 7.79
N GLY A 53 -2.58 -2.76 7.55
CA GLY A 53 -3.05 -4.03 6.99
C GLY A 53 -1.91 -4.99 6.68
N PRO A 54 -2.27 -6.24 6.35
CA PRO A 54 -1.29 -7.16 5.80
C PRO A 54 -0.82 -6.66 4.43
N VAL A 55 0.48 -6.79 4.20
CA VAL A 55 1.13 -6.33 2.96
C VAL A 55 0.84 -7.27 1.80
N ARG A 56 0.47 -6.71 0.67
CA ARG A 56 0.61 -7.28 -0.67
C ARG A 56 1.58 -6.40 -1.46
N THR A 57 2.28 -6.95 -2.42
CA THR A 57 3.27 -6.19 -3.19
C THR A 57 3.05 -6.32 -4.70
N VAL A 58 3.38 -5.23 -5.41
CA VAL A 58 3.53 -5.23 -6.88
C VAL A 58 4.81 -4.47 -7.22
N ARG A 59 5.65 -5.05 -8.07
CA ARG A 59 6.74 -4.36 -8.73
C ARG A 59 6.35 -4.13 -10.19
N CYS A 60 6.40 -2.88 -10.62
CA CYS A 60 6.10 -2.47 -11.99
C CYS A 60 6.86 -1.19 -12.31
N HIS A 61 7.06 -0.90 -13.60
CA HIS A 61 7.72 0.33 -14.00
C HIS A 61 6.91 1.00 -15.13
N GLU A 62 6.32 2.15 -14.81
CA GLU A 62 5.51 2.93 -15.76
C GLU A 62 4.38 2.12 -16.43
N ASP A 63 3.94 1.07 -15.76
CA ASP A 63 2.88 0.16 -16.19
C ASP A 63 1.99 -0.19 -15.00
N ASN A 64 0.69 -0.12 -15.18
CA ASN A 64 -0.26 -0.34 -14.09
C ASN A 64 -1.24 -1.51 -14.31
N ALA A 65 -1.00 -2.36 -15.29
CA ALA A 65 -1.93 -3.46 -15.57
C ALA A 65 -2.03 -4.45 -14.42
N LEU A 66 -0.89 -4.84 -13.82
CA LEU A 66 -0.88 -5.80 -12.70
C LEU A 66 -1.59 -5.25 -11.45
N LEU A 67 -1.25 -4.02 -11.03
CA LEU A 67 -1.86 -3.44 -9.84
C LEU A 67 -3.36 -3.19 -10.05
N ARG A 68 -3.76 -2.78 -11.25
CA ARG A 68 -5.17 -2.60 -11.59
C ARG A 68 -5.94 -3.92 -11.45
N THR A 69 -5.43 -5.00 -12.02
CA THR A 69 -6.04 -6.33 -11.91
C THR A 69 -6.17 -6.76 -10.45
N LEU A 70 -5.11 -6.57 -9.66
CA LEU A 70 -5.10 -6.96 -8.25
C LEU A 70 -6.10 -6.15 -7.42
N LEU A 71 -6.17 -4.84 -7.63
CA LEU A 71 -7.07 -3.95 -6.87
C LEU A 71 -8.56 -4.14 -7.22
N HIS A 72 -8.88 -4.83 -8.32
CA HIS A 72 -10.24 -5.26 -8.63
C HIS A 72 -10.64 -6.58 -7.97
N THR A 73 -9.75 -7.20 -7.19
CA THR A 73 -10.05 -8.38 -6.38
C THR A 73 -10.27 -7.99 -4.92
N PRO A 74 -10.97 -8.82 -4.11
CA PRO A 74 -11.17 -8.53 -2.69
C PRO A 74 -9.83 -8.29 -1.96
N GLY A 75 -9.73 -7.14 -1.28
CA GLY A 75 -8.52 -6.73 -0.57
C GLY A 75 -8.41 -7.32 0.83
N GLY A 76 -9.56 -7.61 1.49
CA GLY A 76 -9.56 -8.16 2.85
C GLY A 76 -8.83 -7.29 3.87
N GLY A 77 -8.86 -5.97 3.72
CA GLY A 77 -8.14 -5.04 4.60
C GLY A 77 -6.64 -4.95 4.34
N ALA A 78 -6.12 -5.53 3.26
CA ALA A 78 -4.70 -5.47 2.92
C ALA A 78 -4.27 -4.07 2.46
N VAL A 79 -2.97 -3.82 2.59
CA VAL A 79 -2.28 -2.66 2.02
C VAL A 79 -1.43 -3.12 0.84
N LEU A 80 -1.62 -2.51 -0.33
CA LEU A 80 -0.79 -2.77 -1.49
C LEU A 80 0.42 -1.84 -1.49
N VAL A 81 1.60 -2.42 -1.42
CA VAL A 81 2.88 -1.72 -1.57
C VAL A 81 3.35 -1.89 -3.01
N VAL A 82 3.46 -0.77 -3.72
CA VAL A 82 3.81 -0.74 -5.15
C VAL A 82 5.21 -0.16 -5.31
N ASP A 83 6.15 -0.96 -5.79
CA ASP A 83 7.44 -0.45 -6.24
C ASP A 83 7.35 -0.10 -7.73
N GLY A 84 7.14 1.18 -8.00
CA GLY A 84 7.11 1.76 -9.34
C GLY A 84 8.46 2.32 -9.79
N GLY A 85 9.55 1.99 -9.10
CA GLY A 85 10.89 2.49 -9.43
C GLY A 85 11.08 3.98 -9.18
N GLY A 86 10.15 4.63 -8.46
CA GLY A 86 10.22 6.06 -8.16
C GLY A 86 9.94 6.97 -9.36
N SER A 87 9.43 6.46 -10.48
CA SER A 87 9.25 7.24 -11.70
C SER A 87 8.26 8.40 -11.51
N PRO A 88 8.66 9.65 -11.86
CA PRO A 88 7.77 10.79 -11.90
C PRO A 88 7.05 10.97 -13.25
N ARG A 89 7.28 10.07 -14.22
CA ARG A 89 6.87 10.30 -15.62
C ARG A 89 5.46 9.85 -15.92
N THR A 90 4.96 8.84 -15.21
CA THR A 90 3.59 8.33 -15.40
C THR A 90 2.90 8.08 -14.07
N ALA A 91 1.59 8.26 -14.05
CA ALA A 91 0.76 7.95 -12.89
C ALA A 91 0.36 6.48 -12.91
N LEU A 92 0.67 5.77 -11.82
CA LEU A 92 0.30 4.36 -11.65
C LEU A 92 -1.17 4.21 -11.22
N VAL A 93 -1.68 5.15 -10.44
CA VAL A 93 -3.03 5.13 -9.88
C VAL A 93 -3.70 6.48 -10.08
N GLY A 94 -4.95 6.44 -10.51
CA GLY A 94 -5.88 7.56 -10.53
C GLY A 94 -7.18 7.20 -9.81
N ASP A 95 -8.21 8.03 -9.99
CA ASP A 95 -9.49 7.91 -9.28
C ASP A 95 -10.21 6.58 -9.52
N LEU A 96 -10.21 6.06 -10.75
CA LEU A 96 -10.90 4.82 -11.08
C LEU A 96 -10.26 3.60 -10.40
N ILE A 97 -8.94 3.49 -10.43
CA ILE A 97 -8.21 2.37 -9.78
C ILE A 97 -8.33 2.49 -8.27
N ALA A 98 -8.15 3.67 -7.71
CA ALA A 98 -8.29 3.90 -6.27
C ALA A 98 -9.72 3.66 -5.79
N GLY A 99 -10.73 4.08 -6.55
CA GLY A 99 -12.13 3.79 -6.25
C GLY A 99 -12.45 2.30 -6.27
N ALA A 100 -11.84 1.54 -7.19
CA ALA A 100 -11.96 0.08 -7.19
C ALA A 100 -11.32 -0.55 -5.95
N ALA A 101 -10.16 -0.05 -5.52
CA ALA A 101 -9.51 -0.52 -4.29
C ALA A 101 -10.37 -0.26 -3.05
N GLU A 102 -10.94 0.94 -2.92
CA GLU A 102 -11.89 1.25 -1.84
C GLU A 102 -13.09 0.30 -1.86
N ALA A 103 -13.74 0.14 -3.01
CA ALA A 103 -14.92 -0.70 -3.17
C ALA A 103 -14.64 -2.18 -2.88
N ASN A 104 -13.42 -2.66 -3.10
CA ASN A 104 -13.01 -4.03 -2.86
C ASN A 104 -12.38 -4.28 -1.47
N GLY A 105 -12.46 -3.30 -0.57
CA GLY A 105 -12.06 -3.49 0.83
C GLY A 105 -10.55 -3.47 1.08
N TRP A 106 -9.76 -2.84 0.22
CA TRP A 106 -8.36 -2.55 0.50
C TRP A 106 -8.26 -1.46 1.56
N ALA A 107 -7.29 -1.57 2.47
CA ALA A 107 -7.06 -0.56 3.51
C ALA A 107 -6.27 0.64 2.98
N GLY A 108 -5.33 0.40 2.07
CA GLY A 108 -4.50 1.47 1.53
C GLY A 108 -3.55 1.03 0.45
N LEU A 109 -2.90 2.04 -0.14
CA LEU A 109 -1.89 1.93 -1.18
C LEU A 109 -0.67 2.72 -0.75
N ILE A 110 0.52 2.15 -0.87
CA ILE A 110 1.81 2.82 -0.66
C ILE A 110 2.59 2.67 -1.96
N ILE A 111 2.80 3.80 -2.65
CA ILE A 111 3.24 3.80 -4.04
C ILE A 111 4.58 4.52 -4.16
N ASN A 112 5.64 3.76 -4.42
CA ASN A 112 6.93 4.32 -4.82
C ASN A 112 6.87 4.74 -6.30
N GLY A 113 6.17 5.82 -6.55
CA GLY A 113 5.84 6.35 -7.86
C GLY A 113 4.83 7.48 -7.77
N SER A 114 4.21 7.81 -8.89
CA SER A 114 3.28 8.94 -9.01
C SER A 114 1.83 8.50 -9.15
N VAL A 115 0.93 9.39 -8.76
CA VAL A 115 -0.54 9.27 -8.93
C VAL A 115 -1.09 10.45 -9.72
N ARG A 116 -2.37 10.40 -10.08
CA ARG A 116 -3.12 11.52 -10.65
C ARG A 116 -4.51 11.63 -10.01
N ASP A 117 -5.30 12.61 -10.41
CA ASP A 117 -6.63 12.89 -9.87
C ASP A 117 -6.59 13.16 -8.35
N SER A 118 -5.58 13.89 -7.89
CA SER A 118 -5.27 14.04 -6.47
C SER A 118 -6.43 14.61 -5.64
N VAL A 119 -7.25 15.49 -6.20
CA VAL A 119 -8.44 16.02 -5.51
C VAL A 119 -9.47 14.90 -5.28
N ALA A 120 -9.74 14.09 -6.30
CA ALA A 120 -10.67 12.97 -6.19
C ALA A 120 -10.16 11.90 -5.21
N LEU A 121 -8.85 11.61 -5.22
CA LEU A 121 -8.23 10.67 -4.28
C LEU A 121 -8.46 11.09 -2.82
N GLY A 122 -8.42 12.39 -2.54
CA GLY A 122 -8.65 12.93 -1.19
C GLY A 122 -10.06 12.70 -0.65
N GLY A 123 -11.03 12.40 -1.51
CA GLY A 123 -12.41 12.10 -1.13
C GLY A 123 -12.67 10.61 -0.84
N LEU A 124 -11.69 9.74 -1.06
CA LEU A 124 -11.85 8.29 -0.85
C LEU A 124 -11.49 7.89 0.60
N ASP A 125 -12.27 7.01 1.19
CA ASP A 125 -11.93 6.35 2.46
C ASP A 125 -10.94 5.21 2.20
N LEU A 126 -9.76 5.59 1.77
CA LEU A 126 -8.63 4.73 1.43
C LEU A 126 -7.34 5.44 1.78
N GLY A 127 -6.40 4.75 2.41
CA GLY A 127 -5.05 5.26 2.60
C GLY A 127 -4.32 5.29 1.25
N ILE A 128 -3.72 6.41 0.88
CA ILE A 128 -2.90 6.52 -0.34
C ILE A 128 -1.68 7.36 -0.02
N LYS A 129 -0.52 6.74 -0.11
CA LYS A 129 0.78 7.42 -0.06
C LYS A 129 1.50 7.24 -1.39
N ALA A 130 2.08 8.34 -1.90
CA ALA A 130 2.84 8.34 -3.15
C ALA A 130 3.93 9.42 -3.11
N LEU A 131 4.82 9.41 -4.09
CA LEU A 131 5.90 10.41 -4.16
C LEU A 131 5.43 11.76 -4.69
N GLY A 132 4.46 11.75 -5.59
CA GLY A 132 3.97 12.96 -6.22
C GLY A 132 2.88 12.70 -7.24
N THR A 133 2.60 13.70 -8.08
CA THR A 133 1.54 13.65 -9.09
C THR A 133 2.09 13.93 -10.47
N VAL A 134 1.46 13.31 -11.47
CA VAL A 134 1.69 13.58 -12.90
C VAL A 134 0.46 13.17 -13.69
N PRO A 135 0.00 13.96 -14.68
CA PRO A 135 -1.25 13.63 -15.40
C PRO A 135 -1.10 12.50 -16.43
N ARG A 136 0.12 12.13 -16.82
CA ARG A 136 0.37 11.13 -17.87
C ARG A 136 -0.02 9.73 -17.39
N LYS A 137 -0.80 9.02 -18.21
CA LYS A 137 -1.17 7.61 -17.95
C LYS A 137 0.04 6.68 -18.03
N SER A 138 0.01 5.62 -17.25
CA SER A 138 0.94 4.48 -17.37
C SER A 138 0.58 3.58 -18.55
N GLY A 139 1.55 2.77 -19.01
CA GLY A 139 1.33 1.67 -19.92
C GLY A 139 0.50 0.55 -19.30
N LYS A 140 0.14 -0.44 -20.13
CA LYS A 140 -0.73 -1.56 -19.75
C LYS A 140 -0.24 -2.88 -20.32
N THR A 141 1.06 -3.12 -20.28
CA THR A 141 1.66 -4.36 -20.80
C THR A 141 1.52 -5.53 -19.84
N GLY A 142 1.42 -5.24 -18.54
CA GLY A 142 1.42 -6.27 -17.49
C GLY A 142 2.80 -6.71 -17.05
N ASP A 143 3.85 -6.02 -17.46
CA ASP A 143 5.21 -6.30 -17.01
C ASP A 143 5.36 -5.99 -15.51
N GLY A 144 6.00 -6.91 -14.79
CA GLY A 144 6.24 -6.78 -13.37
C GLY A 144 6.08 -8.08 -12.61
N ALA A 145 5.89 -7.96 -11.29
CA ALA A 145 5.72 -9.10 -10.41
C ALA A 145 4.76 -8.78 -9.26
N VAL A 146 4.02 -9.79 -8.82
CA VAL A 146 3.07 -9.71 -7.69
C VAL A 146 3.58 -10.58 -6.55
N ASP A 147 3.44 -10.08 -5.31
CA ASP A 147 3.80 -10.78 -4.07
C ASP A 147 5.28 -11.19 -3.94
N GLU A 148 6.15 -10.62 -4.75
CA GLU A 148 7.60 -10.68 -4.54
C GLU A 148 8.04 -9.58 -3.55
N PRO A 149 9.11 -9.80 -2.75
CA PRO A 149 9.65 -8.76 -1.89
C PRO A 149 10.06 -7.52 -2.67
N VAL A 150 9.73 -6.34 -2.15
CA VAL A 150 10.16 -5.05 -2.70
C VAL A 150 10.88 -4.24 -1.62
N THR A 151 11.93 -3.53 -1.99
CA THR A 151 12.71 -2.69 -1.07
C THR A 151 12.52 -1.23 -1.42
N ILE A 152 11.99 -0.46 -0.47
CA ILE A 152 11.70 0.97 -0.61
C ILE A 152 12.14 1.67 0.67
N GLY A 153 12.93 2.74 0.55
CA GLY A 153 13.34 3.55 1.70
C GLY A 153 14.05 2.76 2.80
N GLY A 154 14.87 1.79 2.43
CA GLY A 154 15.62 0.95 3.37
C GLY A 154 14.82 -0.19 4.01
N VAL A 155 13.55 -0.35 3.66
CA VAL A 155 12.68 -1.43 4.19
C VAL A 155 12.34 -2.41 3.08
N THR A 156 12.46 -3.69 3.37
CA THR A 156 11.95 -4.76 2.50
C THR A 156 10.55 -5.16 2.96
N PHE A 157 9.57 -4.89 2.10
CA PHE A 157 8.18 -5.28 2.28
C PHE A 157 7.96 -6.65 1.67
N ARG A 158 7.38 -7.56 2.44
CA ARG A 158 7.06 -8.92 1.98
C ARG A 158 5.56 -9.18 2.16
N ALA A 159 4.98 -9.93 1.24
CA ALA A 159 3.59 -10.35 1.40
C ALA A 159 3.37 -11.03 2.76
N GLY A 160 2.36 -10.59 3.49
CA GLY A 160 2.05 -11.07 4.84
C GLY A 160 2.69 -10.29 5.99
N ASP A 161 3.63 -9.38 5.73
CA ASP A 161 4.07 -8.42 6.75
C ASP A 161 2.90 -7.54 7.19
N THR A 162 2.99 -6.95 8.38
CA THR A 162 2.02 -5.96 8.83
C THR A 162 2.61 -4.56 8.71
N VAL A 163 1.95 -3.70 7.95
CA VAL A 163 2.32 -2.29 7.75
C VAL A 163 1.35 -1.37 8.45
N HIS A 164 1.87 -0.30 9.05
CA HIS A 164 1.11 0.85 9.55
C HIS A 164 1.63 2.12 8.87
N ALA A 165 0.72 3.03 8.57
CA ALA A 165 1.05 4.29 7.93
C ALA A 165 0.17 5.42 8.46
N ASP A 166 0.76 6.59 8.64
CA ASP A 166 0.09 7.82 9.04
C ASP A 166 0.82 9.05 8.47
N ASP A 167 0.55 10.24 9.02
CA ASP A 167 1.19 11.48 8.55
C ASP A 167 2.69 11.54 8.87
N ASP A 168 3.16 10.77 9.84
CA ASP A 168 4.58 10.75 10.24
C ASP A 168 5.42 9.76 9.41
N GLY A 169 4.81 8.70 8.87
CA GLY A 169 5.57 7.75 8.08
C GLY A 169 4.89 6.44 7.78
N VAL A 170 5.74 5.49 7.40
CA VAL A 170 5.38 4.10 7.07
C VAL A 170 6.32 3.18 7.82
N VAL A 171 5.75 2.24 8.57
CA VAL A 171 6.51 1.27 9.37
C VAL A 171 6.01 -0.15 9.15
N VAL A 172 6.91 -1.11 9.28
CA VAL A 172 6.61 -2.55 9.24
C VAL A 172 6.94 -3.15 10.60
N LEU A 173 5.99 -3.90 11.17
CA LEU A 173 6.18 -4.56 12.45
C LEU A 173 7.27 -5.63 12.36
N PRO A 174 8.02 -5.89 13.46
CA PRO A 174 8.96 -7.01 13.55
C PRO A 174 8.24 -8.35 13.31
N ARG A 175 8.95 -9.28 12.71
CA ARG A 175 8.48 -10.68 12.50
C ARG A 175 8.65 -11.53 13.75
#